data_61ad304e747b75149c5f7297fbc1f5d2
#
_entry.id   61ad304e747b75149c5f7297fbc1f5d2
#
_cell.length_a   1.000
_cell.length_b   1.000
_cell.length_c   1.000
_cell.angle_alpha   90.00
_cell.angle_beta   90.00
_cell.angle_gamma   90.00
#
_symmetry.space_group_name_H-M   'P 1'
#
loop_
_entity.id
_entity.type
_entity.pdbx_description
1 polymer ?
#
loop_
_entity_poly.entity_id
_entity_poly.type
_entity_poly.pdbx_seq_one_letter_code
_entity_poly.pdbx_strand_id
1 'polypeptide(L)'
;MVKRLIATSGFIALLACSAFAQDAKTVIDNATKAMGSLKTVEYSGSGFDFAIGQNVNPTQPWPKFIDKTYKRTMNFDTPAFRMERTRMQGENPPRGGGQQPVVGEQNQNQTTVVSANTPWVQQLELWMMPQGFLQAAAKNNATLATRTIGGKKYSVLTFTGQNKAKVNGYINDQNMVERVETWIDNAMLGDMLFDATYSNYKDFGGVKFPTKIVQKQGDYPILDLTITDVKPNVAVNIQPAAAPGGGAAQVATSEKLGDGVYLILGGYAAIAVDFKDYIVVIEGPQSEERASAIIAKAKELIPGKPIKYVVNTHAHYDHSSGLRTFMAEGATIITHQVNKPFLEKVGTMPHTLNPDKLEQAKKKPSIETMTEKKVLTDGNHVIELYHMTGIGHHDGLIMAYLPKEKVLLEADAYNPQPANATPPSPPSPYTLALVANIERLKLDVNRIVPVHYPADNRVVTRAELMRWIGRANGN
;
A
#
# COMPACT_ATOMS: atom_id res chain seq x y z
N MET A 1 15.52 -21.57 57.32
CA MET A 1 14.56 -20.44 57.26
C MET A 1 14.36 -19.86 55.84
N VAL A 2 14.86 -20.49 54.77
CA VAL A 2 14.79 -19.93 53.39
C VAL A 2 13.69 -20.54 52.52
N LYS A 3 13.09 -21.65 52.92
CA LYS A 3 12.07 -22.37 52.13
C LYS A 3 10.62 -21.87 52.29
N ARG A 4 10.33 -20.93 53.17
CA ARG A 4 8.95 -20.42 53.37
C ARG A 4 8.66 -19.08 52.70
N LEU A 5 9.67 -18.35 52.16
CA LEU A 5 9.45 -17.07 51.47
C LEU A 5 9.14 -17.19 49.97
N ILE A 6 9.46 -18.35 49.32
CA ILE A 6 9.26 -18.55 47.87
C ILE A 6 7.79 -18.93 47.56
N ALA A 7 7.09 -19.54 48.48
CA ALA A 7 5.68 -19.95 48.29
C ALA A 7 4.68 -18.78 48.34
N THR A 8 5.01 -17.70 49.06
CA THR A 8 4.10 -16.54 49.20
C THR A 8 4.16 -15.58 47.99
N SER A 9 5.30 -15.48 47.30
CA SER A 9 5.43 -14.62 46.13
C SER A 9 4.73 -15.17 44.87
N GLY A 10 4.67 -16.50 44.73
CA GLY A 10 3.97 -17.14 43.62
C GLY A 10 2.44 -17.05 43.70
N PHE A 11 1.90 -17.02 44.92
CA PHE A 11 0.44 -16.95 45.13
C PHE A 11 -0.10 -15.53 44.90
N ILE A 12 0.69 -14.48 45.21
CA ILE A 12 0.29 -13.09 45.00
C ILE A 12 0.32 -12.75 43.49
N ALA A 13 1.28 -13.28 42.70
CA ALA A 13 1.34 -13.05 41.25
C ALA A 13 0.16 -13.72 40.52
N LEU A 14 -0.28 -14.92 40.93
CA LEU A 14 -1.43 -15.61 40.35
C LEU A 14 -2.76 -14.91 40.68
N LEU A 15 -2.90 -14.36 41.88
CA LEU A 15 -4.11 -13.61 42.28
C LEU A 15 -4.18 -12.25 41.58
N ALA A 16 -3.04 -11.58 41.35
CA ALA A 16 -3.01 -10.32 40.61
C ALA A 16 -3.39 -10.52 39.14
N CYS A 17 -2.91 -11.57 38.46
CA CYS A 17 -3.29 -11.87 37.08
C CYS A 17 -4.80 -12.22 36.94
N SER A 18 -5.39 -12.91 37.90
CA SER A 18 -6.83 -13.22 37.88
C SER A 18 -7.70 -11.98 38.13
N ALA A 19 -7.27 -11.06 38.99
CA ALA A 19 -8.00 -9.81 39.25
C ALA A 19 -8.02 -8.90 38.00
N PHE A 20 -6.90 -8.74 37.31
CA PHE A 20 -6.83 -7.95 36.07
C PHE A 20 -7.66 -8.54 34.92
N ALA A 21 -7.73 -9.88 34.78
CA ALA A 21 -8.55 -10.52 33.78
C ALA A 21 -10.05 -10.36 34.09
N GLN A 22 -10.43 -10.39 35.37
CA GLN A 22 -11.81 -10.19 35.81
C GLN A 22 -12.29 -8.76 35.58
N ASP A 23 -11.41 -7.76 35.76
CA ASP A 23 -11.71 -6.35 35.48
C ASP A 23 -11.86 -6.09 33.97
N ALA A 24 -11.02 -6.67 33.13
CA ALA A 24 -11.12 -6.55 31.67
C ALA A 24 -12.44 -7.16 31.16
N LYS A 25 -12.83 -8.33 31.67
CA LYS A 25 -14.12 -8.97 31.35
C LYS A 25 -15.28 -8.06 31.70
N THR A 26 -15.28 -7.46 32.88
CA THR A 26 -16.34 -6.54 33.32
C THR A 26 -16.47 -5.34 32.37
N VAL A 27 -15.36 -4.75 31.93
CA VAL A 27 -15.38 -3.64 30.97
C VAL A 27 -15.93 -4.08 29.60
N ILE A 28 -15.54 -5.27 29.12
CA ILE A 28 -16.07 -5.85 27.86
C ILE A 28 -17.58 -6.07 27.96
N ASP A 29 -18.03 -6.69 29.05
CA ASP A 29 -19.45 -7.00 29.28
C ASP A 29 -20.30 -5.71 29.36
N ASN A 30 -19.81 -4.68 30.07
CA ASN A 30 -20.47 -3.39 30.20
C ASN A 30 -20.54 -2.67 28.84
N ALA A 31 -19.46 -2.65 28.07
CA ALA A 31 -19.42 -2.04 26.75
C ALA A 31 -20.33 -2.79 25.76
N THR A 32 -20.31 -4.11 25.78
CA THR A 32 -21.20 -4.94 24.94
C THR A 32 -22.66 -4.69 25.27
N LYS A 33 -23.01 -4.60 26.57
CA LYS A 33 -24.37 -4.26 27.00
C LYS A 33 -24.78 -2.86 26.58
N ALA A 34 -23.89 -1.88 26.73
CA ALA A 34 -24.17 -0.49 26.40
C ALA A 34 -24.33 -0.27 24.89
N MET A 35 -23.56 -1.00 24.07
CA MET A 35 -23.57 -0.86 22.61
C MET A 35 -24.53 -1.80 21.90
N GLY A 36 -25.04 -2.84 22.58
CA GLY A 36 -25.84 -3.90 21.99
C GLY A 36 -25.00 -4.96 21.27
N SER A 37 -25.54 -6.19 21.25
CA SER A 37 -24.89 -7.32 20.57
C SER A 37 -25.05 -7.23 19.06
N LEU A 38 -23.95 -7.40 18.33
CA LEU A 38 -23.91 -7.32 16.87
C LEU A 38 -23.25 -8.56 16.29
N LYS A 39 -24.01 -9.38 15.56
CA LYS A 39 -23.52 -10.56 14.84
C LYS A 39 -23.24 -10.23 13.37
N THR A 40 -24.14 -9.47 12.78
CA THR A 40 -24.05 -9.01 11.38
C THR A 40 -24.49 -7.57 11.30
N VAL A 41 -24.02 -6.88 10.28
CA VAL A 41 -24.46 -5.51 10.01
C VAL A 41 -24.37 -5.18 8.53
N GLU A 42 -25.34 -4.44 8.05
CA GLU A 42 -25.27 -3.68 6.81
C GLU A 42 -25.37 -2.21 7.18
N TYR A 43 -24.41 -1.40 6.73
CA TYR A 43 -24.47 0.04 6.90
C TYR A 43 -24.10 0.77 5.61
N SER A 44 -24.65 1.95 5.42
CA SER A 44 -24.39 2.79 4.25
C SER A 44 -24.25 4.27 4.61
N GLY A 45 -23.58 4.98 3.73
CA GLY A 45 -23.30 6.41 3.90
C GLY A 45 -22.54 6.97 2.72
N SER A 46 -21.81 8.05 2.98
CA SER A 46 -20.94 8.73 2.02
C SER A 46 -19.73 9.35 2.73
N GLY A 47 -18.77 9.80 1.97
CA GLY A 47 -17.58 10.42 2.57
C GLY A 47 -16.41 10.51 1.64
N PHE A 48 -15.24 10.17 2.15
CA PHE A 48 -13.98 10.28 1.42
C PHE A 48 -13.10 9.06 1.69
N ASP A 49 -12.40 8.60 0.64
CA ASP A 49 -11.26 7.71 0.75
C ASP A 49 -10.00 8.35 0.14
N PHE A 50 -8.85 7.77 0.40
CA PHE A 50 -7.56 8.32 -0.02
C PHE A 50 -6.71 7.23 -0.67
N ALA A 51 -6.04 7.56 -1.79
CA ALA A 51 -5.15 6.64 -2.49
C ALA A 51 -3.79 6.57 -1.78
N ILE A 52 -3.63 5.53 -0.95
CA ILE A 52 -2.43 5.31 -0.13
C ILE A 52 -1.19 5.22 -1.02
N GLY A 53 -0.16 6.02 -0.70
CA GLY A 53 1.13 5.98 -1.38
C GLY A 53 1.13 6.48 -2.82
N GLN A 54 0.07 7.22 -3.23
CA GLN A 54 -0.12 7.72 -4.59
C GLN A 54 -0.11 9.25 -4.67
N ASN A 55 0.60 9.92 -3.77
CA ASN A 55 0.70 11.37 -3.71
C ASN A 55 1.52 11.95 -4.88
N VAL A 56 1.18 13.15 -5.32
CA VAL A 56 1.87 13.83 -6.44
C VAL A 56 3.34 14.13 -6.14
N ASN A 57 3.70 14.23 -4.88
CA ASN A 57 5.06 14.15 -4.37
C ASN A 57 5.04 13.79 -2.89
N PRO A 58 6.15 13.31 -2.30
CA PRO A 58 6.17 12.79 -0.93
C PRO A 58 5.83 13.80 0.17
N THR A 59 5.76 15.09 -0.11
CA THR A 59 5.41 16.14 0.87
C THR A 59 3.93 16.52 0.83
N GLN A 60 3.20 16.05 -0.18
CA GLN A 60 1.77 16.32 -0.35
C GLN A 60 0.93 15.19 0.25
N PRO A 61 -0.32 15.48 0.64
CA PRO A 61 -1.24 14.44 1.10
C PRO A 61 -1.53 13.42 -0.01
N TRP A 62 -2.03 12.26 0.39
CA TRP A 62 -2.54 11.27 -0.57
C TRP A 62 -3.77 11.80 -1.30
N PRO A 63 -3.94 11.47 -2.59
CA PRO A 63 -5.08 11.91 -3.38
C PRO A 63 -6.40 11.52 -2.73
N LYS A 64 -7.31 12.49 -2.65
CA LYS A 64 -8.62 12.35 -2.05
C LYS A 64 -9.67 11.98 -3.09
N PHE A 65 -10.50 11.00 -2.77
CA PHE A 65 -11.67 10.61 -3.55
C PHE A 65 -12.94 10.90 -2.76
N ILE A 66 -14.03 11.17 -3.48
CA ILE A 66 -15.36 11.35 -2.92
C ILE A 66 -16.11 10.03 -3.06
N ASP A 67 -16.43 9.37 -1.95
CA ASP A 67 -17.36 8.25 -1.90
C ASP A 67 -18.79 8.78 -1.94
N LYS A 68 -19.40 8.86 -3.13
CA LYS A 68 -20.80 9.30 -3.31
C LYS A 68 -21.76 8.36 -2.62
N THR A 69 -21.48 7.06 -2.75
CA THR A 69 -22.17 6.00 -2.02
C THR A 69 -21.13 5.07 -1.43
N TYR A 70 -21.37 4.65 -0.21
CA TYR A 70 -20.58 3.65 0.48
C TYR A 70 -21.50 2.68 1.20
N LYS A 71 -21.28 1.39 1.01
CA LYS A 71 -22.02 0.33 1.69
C LYS A 71 -21.07 -0.73 2.19
N ARG A 72 -21.25 -1.16 3.42
CA ARG A 72 -20.50 -2.26 4.01
C ARG A 72 -21.46 -3.28 4.58
N THR A 73 -21.21 -4.55 4.26
CA THR A 73 -21.88 -5.71 4.84
C THR A 73 -20.86 -6.53 5.61
N MET A 74 -21.13 -6.88 6.86
CA MET A 74 -20.19 -7.58 7.74
C MET A 74 -20.87 -8.74 8.46
N ASN A 75 -20.13 -9.82 8.68
CA ASN A 75 -20.50 -10.95 9.52
C ASN A 75 -19.37 -11.23 10.52
N PHE A 76 -19.63 -11.13 11.80
CA PHE A 76 -18.67 -11.36 12.87
C PHE A 76 -18.67 -12.81 13.38
N ASP A 77 -19.78 -13.55 13.20
CA ASP A 77 -19.91 -14.97 13.62
C ASP A 77 -19.14 -15.88 12.64
N THR A 78 -19.31 -15.64 11.32
CA THR A 78 -18.49 -16.22 10.24
C THR A 78 -17.70 -15.10 9.59
N PRO A 79 -16.48 -14.78 10.09
CA PRO A 79 -15.80 -13.54 9.80
C PRO A 79 -15.65 -13.27 8.30
N ALA A 80 -16.41 -12.31 7.80
CA ALA A 80 -16.41 -11.89 6.41
C ALA A 80 -16.96 -10.48 6.26
N PHE A 81 -16.56 -9.77 5.24
CA PHE A 81 -17.14 -8.48 4.90
C PHE A 81 -17.12 -8.22 3.40
N ARG A 82 -18.05 -7.37 2.95
CA ARG A 82 -18.09 -6.82 1.60
C ARG A 82 -18.24 -5.32 1.66
N MET A 83 -17.46 -4.62 0.84
CA MET A 83 -17.56 -3.19 0.59
C MET A 83 -18.02 -2.98 -0.86
N GLU A 84 -19.00 -2.09 -1.03
CA GLU A 84 -19.51 -1.62 -2.31
C GLU A 84 -19.51 -0.09 -2.26
N ARG A 85 -18.94 0.56 -3.26
CA ARG A 85 -18.94 2.03 -3.32
C ARG A 85 -18.93 2.57 -4.73
N THR A 86 -19.50 3.76 -4.91
CA THR A 86 -19.32 4.59 -6.09
C THR A 86 -18.48 5.79 -5.69
N ARG A 87 -17.28 5.90 -6.28
CA ARG A 87 -16.37 7.01 -5.99
C ARG A 87 -16.01 7.80 -7.23
N MET A 88 -15.57 9.03 -7.03
CA MET A 88 -15.04 9.90 -8.06
C MET A 88 -13.83 10.69 -7.54
N GLN A 89 -13.05 11.25 -8.47
CA GLN A 89 -11.90 12.10 -8.09
C GLN A 89 -12.38 13.30 -7.25
N GLY A 90 -11.67 13.56 -6.15
CA GLY A 90 -11.94 14.68 -5.24
C GLY A 90 -11.23 15.99 -5.60
N GLU A 91 -10.31 15.93 -6.58
CA GLU A 91 -9.49 17.06 -7.03
C GLU A 91 -9.69 17.32 -8.52
N ASN A 92 -9.63 18.59 -8.94
CA ASN A 92 -9.72 18.98 -10.35
C ASN A 92 -8.74 20.13 -10.64
N PRO A 93 -7.72 19.96 -11.53
CA PRO A 93 -7.40 18.72 -12.24
C PRO A 93 -6.88 17.62 -11.29
N PRO A 94 -7.06 16.34 -11.63
CA PRO A 94 -6.51 15.24 -10.85
C PRO A 94 -4.99 15.31 -10.75
N ARG A 95 -4.44 15.08 -9.54
CA ARG A 95 -3.00 15.05 -9.28
C ARG A 95 -2.65 13.83 -8.44
N GLY A 96 -1.60 13.12 -8.83
CA GLY A 96 -1.26 11.84 -8.23
C GLY A 96 -2.31 10.77 -8.56
N GLY A 97 -2.29 9.68 -7.83
CA GLY A 97 -3.30 8.61 -7.86
C GLY A 97 -3.29 7.76 -9.13
N GLY A 98 -2.96 6.48 -8.98
CA GLY A 98 -3.10 5.45 -10.01
C GLY A 98 -2.45 5.71 -11.37
N GLN A 99 -2.54 4.71 -12.21
CA GLN A 99 -1.96 4.70 -13.56
C GLN A 99 -2.59 5.70 -14.54
N GLN A 100 -3.82 6.13 -14.26
CA GLN A 100 -4.56 7.07 -15.10
C GLN A 100 -5.38 7.97 -14.20
N PRO A 101 -5.61 9.25 -14.59
CA PRO A 101 -6.57 10.07 -13.89
C PRO A 101 -7.94 9.40 -13.88
N VAL A 102 -8.57 9.37 -12.71
CA VAL A 102 -9.94 8.86 -12.60
C VAL A 102 -10.89 9.85 -13.25
N VAL A 103 -11.58 9.43 -14.30
CA VAL A 103 -12.58 10.24 -14.99
C VAL A 103 -13.97 9.68 -14.69
N GLY A 104 -14.86 10.55 -14.19
CA GLY A 104 -16.23 10.17 -13.86
C GLY A 104 -16.33 9.31 -12.60
N GLU A 105 -17.42 8.56 -12.52
CA GLU A 105 -17.73 7.67 -11.39
C GLU A 105 -17.16 6.28 -11.60
N GLN A 106 -16.59 5.73 -10.53
CA GLN A 106 -16.07 4.35 -10.49
C GLN A 106 -16.83 3.53 -9.45
N ASN A 107 -17.39 2.42 -9.88
CA ASN A 107 -17.97 1.43 -8.99
C ASN A 107 -16.87 0.45 -8.53
N GLN A 108 -16.76 0.25 -7.22
CA GLN A 108 -15.81 -0.67 -6.62
C GLN A 108 -16.54 -1.65 -5.70
N ASN A 109 -16.11 -2.89 -5.74
CA ASN A 109 -16.60 -3.97 -4.90
C ASN A 109 -15.40 -4.78 -4.39
N GLN A 110 -15.33 -4.98 -3.09
CA GLN A 110 -14.29 -5.79 -2.45
C GLN A 110 -14.93 -6.72 -1.43
N THR A 111 -14.60 -8.00 -1.50
CA THR A 111 -15.07 -9.00 -0.55
C THR A 111 -13.89 -9.71 0.09
N THR A 112 -13.94 -9.87 1.40
CA THR A 112 -12.97 -10.63 2.18
C THR A 112 -13.72 -11.65 3.04
N VAL A 113 -13.34 -12.92 2.91
CA VAL A 113 -13.74 -13.99 3.82
C VAL A 113 -12.50 -14.38 4.62
N VAL A 114 -12.59 -14.25 5.93
CA VAL A 114 -11.45 -14.47 6.82
C VAL A 114 -11.26 -15.96 7.07
N SER A 115 -10.05 -16.43 6.84
CA SER A 115 -9.58 -17.78 7.14
C SER A 115 -8.37 -17.70 8.09
N ALA A 116 -7.88 -18.84 8.53
CA ALA A 116 -6.66 -18.91 9.36
C ALA A 116 -5.43 -18.27 8.70
N ASN A 117 -5.37 -18.26 7.36
CA ASN A 117 -4.26 -17.74 6.59
C ASN A 117 -4.49 -16.30 6.08
N THR A 118 -5.62 -15.68 6.38
CA THR A 118 -5.90 -14.30 5.94
C THR A 118 -4.97 -13.34 6.70
N PRO A 119 -4.16 -12.55 6.01
CA PRO A 119 -3.25 -11.60 6.65
C PRO A 119 -3.99 -10.63 7.59
N TRP A 120 -3.35 -10.25 8.69
CA TRP A 120 -3.92 -9.35 9.69
C TRP A 120 -4.45 -8.05 9.08
N VAL A 121 -3.69 -7.42 8.19
CA VAL A 121 -4.09 -6.18 7.52
C VAL A 121 -5.41 -6.30 6.74
N GLN A 122 -5.70 -7.48 6.21
CA GLN A 122 -6.96 -7.75 5.50
C GLN A 122 -8.15 -8.02 6.43
N GLN A 123 -7.92 -8.19 7.73
CA GLN A 123 -8.95 -8.43 8.73
C GLN A 123 -9.35 -7.18 9.50
N LEU A 124 -8.62 -6.06 9.33
CA LEU A 124 -8.78 -4.84 10.14
C LEU A 124 -10.20 -4.28 10.09
N GLU A 125 -10.85 -4.38 8.96
CA GLU A 125 -12.24 -3.90 8.79
C GLU A 125 -13.23 -4.57 9.75
N LEU A 126 -12.98 -5.81 10.15
CA LEU A 126 -13.81 -6.50 11.16
C LEU A 126 -13.39 -6.15 12.58
N TRP A 127 -12.10 -6.33 12.88
CA TRP A 127 -11.63 -6.32 14.26
C TRP A 127 -11.32 -4.94 14.80
N MET A 128 -11.26 -3.93 13.92
CA MET A 128 -11.17 -2.52 14.32
C MET A 128 -12.56 -1.90 14.56
N MET A 129 -13.66 -2.45 14.00
CA MET A 129 -15.01 -1.97 14.33
C MET A 129 -15.33 -2.17 15.82
N PRO A 130 -16.08 -1.24 16.46
CA PRO A 130 -16.33 -1.24 17.89
C PRO A 130 -16.79 -2.60 18.46
N GLN A 131 -17.84 -3.19 17.89
CA GLN A 131 -18.35 -4.48 18.34
C GLN A 131 -17.42 -5.63 17.98
N GLY A 132 -16.76 -5.58 16.81
CA GLY A 132 -15.74 -6.54 16.40
C GLY A 132 -14.54 -6.53 17.34
N PHE A 133 -14.09 -5.36 17.75
CA PHE A 133 -13.03 -5.19 18.73
C PHE A 133 -13.39 -5.84 20.09
N LEU A 134 -14.59 -5.58 20.60
CA LEU A 134 -15.03 -6.19 21.87
C LEU A 134 -15.07 -7.71 21.80
N GLN A 135 -15.55 -8.28 20.66
CA GLN A 135 -15.55 -9.74 20.45
C GLN A 135 -14.12 -10.30 20.37
N ALA A 136 -13.22 -9.59 19.68
CA ALA A 136 -11.82 -10.00 19.60
C ALA A 136 -11.11 -9.87 20.96
N ALA A 137 -11.36 -8.81 21.72
CA ALA A 137 -10.83 -8.60 23.06
C ALA A 137 -11.25 -9.73 24.01
N ALA A 138 -12.52 -10.14 23.95
CA ALA A 138 -13.03 -11.27 24.76
C ALA A 138 -12.35 -12.61 24.40
N LYS A 139 -12.08 -12.85 23.11
CA LYS A 139 -11.45 -14.11 22.64
C LYS A 139 -9.94 -14.17 22.88
N ASN A 140 -9.27 -13.01 22.99
CA ASN A 140 -7.80 -12.92 23.06
C ASN A 140 -7.27 -12.50 24.44
N ASN A 141 -8.00 -12.76 25.53
CA ASN A 141 -7.58 -12.49 26.91
C ASN A 141 -7.07 -11.05 27.10
N ALA A 142 -7.85 -10.06 26.68
CA ALA A 142 -7.46 -8.68 26.77
C ALA A 142 -7.13 -8.25 28.21
N THR A 143 -6.11 -7.41 28.35
CA THR A 143 -5.75 -6.75 29.60
C THR A 143 -6.39 -5.37 29.68
N LEU A 144 -6.56 -4.84 30.89
CA LEU A 144 -7.15 -3.54 31.14
C LEU A 144 -6.11 -2.56 31.70
N ALA A 145 -6.12 -1.34 31.19
CA ALA A 145 -5.41 -0.20 31.77
C ALA A 145 -6.32 1.03 31.76
N THR A 146 -6.01 2.03 32.57
CA THR A 146 -6.64 3.36 32.50
C THR A 146 -5.68 4.34 31.85
N ARG A 147 -6.18 5.17 30.92
CA ARG A 147 -5.42 6.27 30.33
C ARG A 147 -6.24 7.55 30.29
N THR A 148 -5.57 8.68 30.43
CA THR A 148 -6.16 10.03 30.23
C THR A 148 -5.57 10.65 28.98
N ILE A 149 -6.42 10.99 28.01
CA ILE A 149 -6.04 11.59 26.73
C ILE A 149 -6.89 12.86 26.52
N GLY A 150 -6.26 14.00 26.32
CA GLY A 150 -6.94 15.27 26.15
C GLY A 150 -7.87 15.63 27.31
N GLY A 151 -7.52 15.23 28.56
CA GLY A 151 -8.34 15.43 29.76
C GLY A 151 -9.47 14.43 29.96
N LYS A 152 -9.74 13.54 28.99
CA LYS A 152 -10.76 12.49 29.06
C LYS A 152 -10.17 11.16 29.51
N LYS A 153 -10.81 10.51 30.48
CA LYS A 153 -10.40 9.20 31.01
C LYS A 153 -10.98 8.08 30.17
N TYR A 154 -10.16 7.08 29.86
CA TYR A 154 -10.53 5.87 29.12
C TYR A 154 -10.15 4.61 29.86
N SER A 155 -11.03 3.60 29.79
CA SER A 155 -10.67 2.21 29.98
C SER A 155 -10.06 1.69 28.70
N VAL A 156 -8.79 1.23 28.73
CA VAL A 156 -8.09 0.75 27.54
C VAL A 156 -7.90 -0.75 27.64
N LEU A 157 -8.59 -1.46 26.76
CA LEU A 157 -8.42 -2.90 26.57
C LEU A 157 -7.32 -3.15 25.55
N THR A 158 -6.39 -4.05 25.88
CA THR A 158 -5.26 -4.41 25.01
C THR A 158 -5.19 -5.92 24.84
N PHE A 159 -5.10 -6.39 23.58
CA PHE A 159 -4.76 -7.77 23.26
C PHE A 159 -3.71 -7.81 22.13
N THR A 160 -3.17 -9.01 21.87
CA THR A 160 -2.20 -9.22 20.79
C THR A 160 -2.91 -9.79 19.56
N GLY A 161 -2.78 -9.14 18.42
CA GLY A 161 -3.29 -9.61 17.14
C GLY A 161 -2.47 -10.74 16.52
N GLN A 162 -2.93 -11.27 15.39
CA GLN A 162 -2.28 -12.40 14.70
C GLN A 162 -0.83 -12.11 14.28
N ASN A 163 -0.55 -10.87 13.87
CA ASN A 163 0.80 -10.41 13.48
C ASN A 163 1.67 -10.03 14.69
N LYS A 164 1.30 -10.45 15.91
CA LYS A 164 1.92 -10.06 17.18
C LYS A 164 1.82 -8.56 17.52
N ALA A 165 1.18 -7.75 16.69
CA ALA A 165 0.92 -6.35 17.00
C ALA A 165 -0.11 -6.22 18.14
N LYS A 166 0.06 -5.20 18.96
CA LYS A 166 -0.93 -4.85 19.97
C LYS A 166 -2.15 -4.21 19.31
N VAL A 167 -3.33 -4.56 19.82
CA VAL A 167 -4.60 -3.89 19.49
C VAL A 167 -5.12 -3.23 20.76
N ASN A 168 -5.31 -1.93 20.74
CA ASN A 168 -5.79 -1.15 21.85
C ASN A 168 -7.17 -0.55 21.51
N GLY A 169 -8.15 -0.76 22.37
CA GLY A 169 -9.46 -0.10 22.25
C GLY A 169 -9.75 0.80 23.43
N TYR A 170 -10.15 2.00 23.14
CA TYR A 170 -10.40 3.09 24.10
C TYR A 170 -11.89 3.22 24.35
N ILE A 171 -12.31 2.89 25.57
CA ILE A 171 -13.69 2.87 26.01
C ILE A 171 -13.91 4.04 26.96
N ASN A 172 -14.89 4.89 26.66
CA ASN A 172 -15.21 6.07 27.43
C ASN A 172 -16.06 5.72 28.68
N ASP A 173 -16.40 6.72 29.50
CA ASP A 173 -17.20 6.61 30.70
C ASP A 173 -18.67 6.18 30.46
N GLN A 174 -19.16 6.31 29.20
CA GLN A 174 -20.46 5.81 28.77
C GLN A 174 -20.39 4.38 28.20
N ASN A 175 -19.26 3.69 28.37
CA ASN A 175 -18.97 2.37 27.82
C ASN A 175 -19.03 2.29 26.27
N MET A 176 -18.75 3.40 25.56
CA MET A 176 -18.64 3.43 24.11
C MET A 176 -17.17 3.28 23.68
N VAL A 177 -16.91 2.46 22.69
CA VAL A 177 -15.58 2.39 22.05
C VAL A 177 -15.42 3.61 21.15
N GLU A 178 -14.52 4.53 21.47
CA GLU A 178 -14.29 5.74 20.68
C GLU A 178 -13.10 5.66 19.74
N ARG A 179 -12.16 4.75 20.03
CA ARG A 179 -10.96 4.56 19.22
C ARG A 179 -10.49 3.12 19.32
N VAL A 180 -10.01 2.59 18.21
CA VAL A 180 -9.26 1.33 18.16
C VAL A 180 -8.01 1.56 17.34
N GLU A 181 -6.86 1.10 17.84
CA GLU A 181 -5.58 1.24 17.16
C GLU A 181 -4.81 -0.08 17.15
N THR A 182 -4.03 -0.28 16.11
CA THR A 182 -3.09 -1.40 15.97
C THR A 182 -1.91 -0.98 15.09
N TRP A 183 -0.93 -1.86 14.95
CA TRP A 183 0.20 -1.66 14.06
C TRP A 183 0.15 -2.66 12.92
N ILE A 184 0.46 -2.19 11.74
CA ILE A 184 0.55 -2.99 10.52
C ILE A 184 1.96 -2.90 9.96
N ASP A 185 2.40 -3.95 9.30
CA ASP A 185 3.60 -3.94 8.51
C ASP A 185 3.30 -3.27 7.16
N ASN A 186 3.91 -2.11 6.93
CA ASN A 186 3.82 -1.40 5.66
C ASN A 186 5.18 -1.47 4.95
N ALA A 187 5.21 -1.98 3.71
CA ALA A 187 6.45 -2.21 2.97
C ALA A 187 7.34 -0.96 2.81
N MET A 188 6.76 0.25 2.86
CA MET A 188 7.47 1.52 2.74
C MET A 188 7.78 2.16 4.10
N LEU A 189 6.80 2.16 5.01
CA LEU A 189 6.87 2.93 6.25
C LEU A 189 7.04 2.05 7.49
N GLY A 190 7.26 0.75 7.31
CA GLY A 190 7.54 -0.16 8.41
C GLY A 190 6.37 -0.40 9.35
N ASP A 191 6.65 -0.44 10.64
CA ASP A 191 5.66 -0.64 11.71
C ASP A 191 4.75 0.58 11.82
N MET A 192 3.68 0.60 11.04
CA MET A 192 2.81 1.76 10.87
C MET A 192 1.57 1.65 11.75
N LEU A 193 1.27 2.73 12.48
CA LEU A 193 0.04 2.81 13.28
C LEU A 193 -1.18 2.86 12.34
N PHE A 194 -2.14 1.97 12.55
CA PHE A 194 -3.49 2.04 12.01
C PHE A 194 -4.44 2.48 13.13
N ASP A 195 -5.15 3.56 12.93
CA ASP A 195 -6.00 4.21 13.92
C ASP A 195 -7.40 4.44 13.37
N ALA A 196 -8.42 3.95 14.07
CA ALA A 196 -9.83 4.14 13.74
C ALA A 196 -10.57 4.84 14.87
N THR A 197 -11.23 5.95 14.60
CA THR A 197 -12.01 6.72 15.56
C THR A 197 -13.49 6.70 15.22
N TYR A 198 -14.33 6.64 16.26
CA TYR A 198 -15.76 6.43 16.19
C TYR A 198 -16.49 7.48 17.03
N SER A 199 -17.47 8.14 16.44
CA SER A 199 -18.24 9.18 17.13
C SER A 199 -19.68 9.26 16.62
N ASN A 200 -20.47 10.14 17.26
CA ASN A 200 -21.86 10.38 16.90
C ASN A 200 -22.71 9.10 16.92
N TYR A 201 -22.58 8.31 18.00
CA TYR A 201 -23.33 7.09 18.18
C TYR A 201 -24.84 7.34 18.19
N LYS A 202 -25.59 6.54 17.42
CA LYS A 202 -27.06 6.50 17.41
C LYS A 202 -27.55 5.08 17.68
N ASP A 203 -28.77 4.98 18.19
CA ASP A 203 -29.45 3.69 18.41
C ASP A 203 -30.18 3.26 17.13
N PHE A 204 -29.93 2.01 16.75
CA PHE A 204 -30.57 1.36 15.62
C PHE A 204 -31.20 0.03 16.10
N GLY A 205 -32.38 0.16 16.73
CA GLY A 205 -33.10 -1.02 17.24
C GLY A 205 -32.39 -1.75 18.38
N GLY A 206 -31.82 -1.01 19.34
CA GLY A 206 -31.10 -1.55 20.50
C GLY A 206 -29.60 -1.78 20.26
N VAL A 207 -29.08 -1.48 19.07
CA VAL A 207 -27.65 -1.48 18.76
C VAL A 207 -27.18 -0.05 18.54
N LYS A 208 -26.27 0.41 19.39
CA LYS A 208 -25.60 1.71 19.19
C LYS A 208 -24.46 1.57 18.20
N PHE A 209 -24.55 2.31 17.10
CA PHE A 209 -23.57 2.29 16.01
C PHE A 209 -23.05 3.71 15.74
N PRO A 210 -21.73 3.87 15.46
CA PRO A 210 -21.16 5.18 15.17
C PRO A 210 -21.64 5.69 13.80
N THR A 211 -22.09 6.94 13.74
CA THR A 211 -22.45 7.57 12.44
C THR A 211 -21.31 8.40 11.86
N LYS A 212 -20.16 8.47 12.54
CA LYS A 212 -18.92 9.02 12.03
C LYS A 212 -17.79 8.03 12.26
N ILE A 213 -17.10 7.67 11.17
CA ILE A 213 -15.96 6.74 11.16
C ILE A 213 -14.80 7.45 10.46
N VAL A 214 -13.66 7.58 11.13
CA VAL A 214 -12.42 8.12 10.54
C VAL A 214 -11.30 7.12 10.76
N GLN A 215 -10.58 6.78 9.70
CA GLN A 215 -9.43 5.89 9.76
C GLN A 215 -8.18 6.61 9.27
N LYS A 216 -7.03 6.32 9.91
CA LYS A 216 -5.71 6.84 9.53
C LYS A 216 -4.69 5.70 9.48
N GLN A 217 -3.69 5.88 8.62
CA GLN A 217 -2.45 5.12 8.65
C GLN A 217 -1.29 6.09 8.92
N GLY A 218 -0.58 5.91 10.03
CA GLY A 218 0.31 6.93 10.56
C GLY A 218 -0.47 8.23 10.79
N ASP A 219 0.02 9.33 10.28
CA ASP A 219 -0.66 10.63 10.37
C ASP A 219 -1.61 10.91 9.18
N TYR A 220 -1.70 9.99 8.22
CA TYR A 220 -2.44 10.21 6.98
C TYR A 220 -3.87 9.66 7.07
N PRO A 221 -4.90 10.46 6.70
CA PRO A 221 -6.26 9.94 6.58
C PRO A 221 -6.35 8.92 5.43
N ILE A 222 -7.12 7.84 5.63
CA ILE A 222 -7.40 6.83 4.61
C ILE A 222 -8.89 6.65 4.35
N LEU A 223 -9.74 6.97 5.34
CA LEU A 223 -11.19 6.90 5.24
C LEU A 223 -11.82 7.94 6.17
N ASP A 224 -12.85 8.61 5.70
CA ASP A 224 -13.69 9.54 6.47
C ASP A 224 -15.14 9.39 6.03
N LEU A 225 -15.96 8.66 6.81
CA LEU A 225 -17.33 8.33 6.47
C LEU A 225 -18.34 8.99 7.40
N THR A 226 -19.48 9.41 6.82
CA THR A 226 -20.69 9.73 7.52
C THR A 226 -21.74 8.68 7.18
N ILE A 227 -22.19 7.93 8.19
CA ILE A 227 -23.13 6.82 8.05
C ILE A 227 -24.56 7.36 8.19
N THR A 228 -25.44 6.99 7.28
CA THR A 228 -26.83 7.46 7.21
C THR A 228 -27.84 6.36 7.50
N ASP A 229 -27.51 5.10 7.23
CA ASP A 229 -28.37 3.94 7.48
C ASP A 229 -27.58 2.78 8.08
N VAL A 230 -28.17 2.08 9.04
CA VAL A 230 -27.59 0.90 9.70
C VAL A 230 -28.68 -0.14 9.95
N LYS A 231 -28.44 -1.36 9.51
CA LYS A 231 -29.31 -2.52 9.69
C LYS A 231 -28.56 -3.58 10.49
N PRO A 232 -28.67 -3.57 11.82
CA PRO A 232 -28.00 -4.56 12.66
C PRO A 232 -28.70 -5.90 12.61
N ASN A 233 -27.95 -6.97 12.76
CA ASN A 233 -28.40 -8.35 12.88
C ASN A 233 -29.31 -8.85 11.74
N VAL A 234 -29.17 -8.28 10.55
CA VAL A 234 -29.86 -8.75 9.34
C VAL A 234 -29.19 -9.99 8.78
N ALA A 235 -29.96 -10.82 8.07
CA ALA A 235 -29.39 -11.93 7.33
C ALA A 235 -28.46 -11.44 6.24
N VAL A 236 -27.21 -11.88 6.25
CA VAL A 236 -26.19 -11.52 5.25
C VAL A 236 -25.64 -12.76 4.58
N ASN A 237 -25.40 -12.68 3.26
CA ASN A 237 -24.72 -13.71 2.48
C ASN A 237 -23.49 -13.09 1.84
N ILE A 238 -22.30 -13.40 2.39
CA ILE A 238 -21.01 -12.92 1.86
C ILE A 238 -20.26 -14.13 1.32
N GLN A 239 -20.28 -14.29 0.01
CA GLN A 239 -19.53 -15.34 -0.66
C GLN A 239 -18.12 -14.87 -0.98
N PRO A 240 -17.10 -15.76 -0.95
CA PRO A 240 -15.77 -15.42 -1.44
C PRO A 240 -15.91 -14.85 -2.84
N ALA A 241 -15.21 -13.75 -3.13
CA ALA A 241 -14.97 -13.39 -4.53
C ALA A 241 -14.30 -14.59 -5.20
N ALA A 242 -14.65 -14.87 -6.47
CA ALA A 242 -13.86 -15.78 -7.27
C ALA A 242 -12.40 -15.34 -7.10
N ALA A 243 -11.55 -16.26 -6.61
CA ALA A 243 -10.18 -15.92 -6.29
C ALA A 243 -9.60 -15.13 -7.48
N PRO A 244 -9.14 -13.90 -7.31
CA PRO A 244 -8.27 -13.30 -8.31
C PRO A 244 -7.15 -14.31 -8.42
N GLY A 245 -6.90 -14.83 -9.63
CA GLY A 245 -5.96 -15.92 -9.85
C GLY A 245 -4.75 -15.69 -8.96
N GLY A 246 -4.58 -16.54 -7.93
CA GLY A 246 -3.65 -16.32 -6.83
C GLY A 246 -2.33 -15.95 -7.44
N GLY A 247 -1.69 -14.92 -6.93
CA GLY A 247 -0.41 -14.48 -7.46
C GLY A 247 0.52 -15.69 -7.46
N ALA A 248 0.63 -16.35 -8.61
CA ALA A 248 1.66 -17.34 -8.85
C ALA A 248 2.95 -16.65 -8.44
N ALA A 249 3.79 -17.33 -7.68
CA ALA A 249 5.13 -16.83 -7.34
C ALA A 249 5.66 -16.14 -8.60
N GLN A 250 5.91 -14.82 -8.54
CA GLN A 250 6.21 -14.04 -9.75
C GLN A 250 7.55 -14.52 -10.29
N VAL A 251 7.48 -15.54 -11.14
CA VAL A 251 8.68 -16.10 -11.78
C VAL A 251 9.23 -15.05 -12.72
N ALA A 252 10.37 -14.51 -12.40
CA ALA A 252 11.06 -13.57 -13.25
C ALA A 252 11.50 -14.26 -14.53
N THR A 253 10.90 -13.88 -15.67
CA THR A 253 11.37 -14.24 -17.00
C THR A 253 12.20 -13.09 -17.59
N SER A 254 12.92 -13.33 -18.68
CA SER A 254 13.73 -12.29 -19.28
C SER A 254 13.70 -12.34 -20.81
N GLU A 255 13.93 -11.16 -21.41
CA GLU A 255 14.12 -10.95 -22.84
C GLU A 255 15.38 -10.12 -23.06
N LYS A 256 16.22 -10.49 -24.03
CA LYS A 256 17.40 -9.70 -24.42
C LYS A 256 16.95 -8.53 -25.30
N LEU A 257 17.18 -7.30 -24.84
CA LEU A 257 16.88 -6.05 -25.60
C LEU A 257 18.05 -5.61 -26.47
N GLY A 258 19.25 -5.91 -26.05
CA GLY A 258 20.51 -5.57 -26.71
C GLY A 258 21.66 -6.34 -26.09
N ASP A 259 22.89 -6.09 -26.54
CA ASP A 259 24.05 -6.71 -25.93
C ASP A 259 24.24 -6.17 -24.52
N GLY A 260 24.24 -7.08 -23.51
CA GLY A 260 24.30 -6.71 -22.10
C GLY A 260 23.04 -5.98 -21.54
N VAL A 261 21.93 -5.95 -22.28
CA VAL A 261 20.68 -5.28 -21.85
C VAL A 261 19.53 -6.27 -21.83
N TYR A 262 18.89 -6.41 -20.68
CA TYR A 262 17.85 -7.43 -20.43
C TYR A 262 16.62 -6.82 -19.79
N LEU A 263 15.47 -7.08 -20.39
CA LEU A 263 14.15 -6.84 -19.80
C LEU A 263 13.83 -8.01 -18.86
N ILE A 264 13.38 -7.71 -17.65
CA ILE A 264 12.97 -8.69 -16.64
C ILE A 264 11.47 -8.53 -16.38
N LEU A 265 10.71 -9.56 -16.74
CA LEU A 265 9.24 -9.64 -16.67
C LEU A 265 8.79 -10.50 -15.48
N GLY A 266 7.49 -10.52 -15.21
CA GLY A 266 6.86 -11.25 -14.11
C GLY A 266 6.26 -10.30 -13.06
N GLY A 267 5.21 -9.59 -13.43
CA GLY A 267 4.62 -8.46 -12.72
C GLY A 267 5.09 -7.14 -13.31
N TYR A 268 5.53 -6.19 -12.49
CA TYR A 268 6.12 -4.93 -12.99
C TYR A 268 7.47 -5.21 -13.66
N ALA A 269 7.68 -4.56 -14.82
CA ALA A 269 8.90 -4.74 -15.57
C ALA A 269 10.09 -4.00 -14.94
N ALA A 270 11.29 -4.53 -15.17
CA ALA A 270 12.57 -3.88 -14.86
C ALA A 270 13.56 -4.13 -16.00
N ILE A 271 14.59 -3.29 -16.11
CA ILE A 271 15.70 -3.51 -17.06
C ILE A 271 16.99 -3.70 -16.26
N ALA A 272 17.77 -4.73 -16.57
CA ALA A 272 19.13 -4.90 -16.09
C ALA A 272 20.14 -4.61 -17.20
N VAL A 273 21.17 -3.81 -16.88
CA VAL A 273 22.23 -3.44 -17.83
C VAL A 273 23.60 -3.84 -17.28
N ASP A 274 24.36 -4.53 -18.11
CA ASP A 274 25.69 -5.09 -17.82
C ASP A 274 26.79 -4.03 -18.02
N PHE A 275 27.02 -3.19 -17.00
CA PHE A 275 28.18 -2.29 -17.01
C PHE A 275 29.47 -3.05 -16.72
N LYS A 276 30.60 -2.48 -17.11
CA LYS A 276 31.93 -3.12 -17.05
C LYS A 276 32.19 -3.83 -15.71
N ASP A 277 31.94 -3.17 -14.58
CA ASP A 277 32.30 -3.67 -13.26
C ASP A 277 31.06 -3.93 -12.36
N TYR A 278 29.84 -3.64 -12.82
CA TYR A 278 28.62 -3.73 -12.02
C TYR A 278 27.35 -3.79 -12.88
N ILE A 279 26.26 -4.11 -12.25
CA ILE A 279 24.90 -4.09 -12.84
C ILE A 279 24.21 -2.80 -12.46
N VAL A 280 23.51 -2.18 -13.42
CA VAL A 280 22.50 -1.17 -13.19
C VAL A 280 21.13 -1.79 -13.40
N VAL A 281 20.24 -1.66 -12.41
CA VAL A 281 18.83 -2.06 -12.55
C VAL A 281 17.97 -0.80 -12.67
N ILE A 282 17.01 -0.79 -13.58
CA ILE A 282 16.02 0.26 -13.72
C ILE A 282 14.70 -0.30 -13.24
N GLU A 283 14.15 0.26 -12.19
CA GLU A 283 12.94 -0.04 -11.42
C GLU A 283 13.13 -1.11 -10.32
N GLY A 284 12.62 -0.79 -9.11
CA GLY A 284 12.62 -1.66 -7.93
C GLY A 284 11.23 -1.80 -7.31
N PRO A 285 10.26 -2.42 -8.03
CA PRO A 285 8.84 -2.25 -7.79
C PRO A 285 8.24 -3.25 -6.78
N GLN A 286 6.99 -3.00 -6.43
CA GLN A 286 5.96 -3.84 -5.80
C GLN A 286 6.25 -4.35 -4.39
N SER A 287 7.28 -5.18 -4.20
CA SER A 287 7.50 -5.87 -2.93
C SER A 287 8.93 -6.42 -2.80
N GLU A 288 9.27 -6.92 -1.61
CA GLU A 288 10.51 -7.64 -1.36
C GLU A 288 10.65 -8.88 -2.25
N GLU A 289 9.56 -9.64 -2.45
CA GLU A 289 9.55 -10.85 -3.28
C GLU A 289 9.86 -10.50 -4.74
N ARG A 290 9.21 -9.45 -5.29
CA ARG A 290 9.46 -9.01 -6.67
C ARG A 290 10.88 -8.49 -6.84
N ALA A 291 11.34 -7.65 -5.95
CA ALA A 291 12.71 -7.13 -5.97
C ALA A 291 13.73 -8.26 -5.87
N SER A 292 13.50 -9.26 -5.00
CA SER A 292 14.36 -10.44 -4.89
C SER A 292 14.40 -11.26 -6.17
N ALA A 293 13.27 -11.43 -6.86
CA ALA A 293 13.21 -12.12 -8.15
C ALA A 293 13.97 -11.35 -9.24
N ILE A 294 13.85 -10.02 -9.27
CA ILE A 294 14.62 -9.15 -10.20
C ILE A 294 16.13 -9.27 -9.92
N ILE A 295 16.55 -9.17 -8.67
CA ILE A 295 17.95 -9.31 -8.25
C ILE A 295 18.52 -10.67 -8.67
N ALA A 296 17.80 -11.75 -8.37
CA ALA A 296 18.23 -13.10 -8.73
C ALA A 296 18.38 -13.25 -10.25
N LYS A 297 17.40 -12.78 -11.03
CA LYS A 297 17.41 -12.85 -12.49
C LYS A 297 18.53 -11.97 -13.08
N ALA A 298 18.74 -10.76 -12.58
CA ALA A 298 19.83 -9.90 -13.04
C ALA A 298 21.20 -10.53 -12.81
N LYS A 299 21.44 -11.15 -11.64
CA LYS A 299 22.69 -11.87 -11.31
C LYS A 299 22.86 -13.18 -12.10
N GLU A 300 21.76 -13.85 -12.46
CA GLU A 300 21.78 -15.03 -13.35
C GLU A 300 22.23 -14.64 -14.76
N LEU A 301 21.68 -13.54 -15.29
CA LEU A 301 21.98 -13.06 -16.64
C LEU A 301 23.36 -12.39 -16.74
N ILE A 302 23.82 -11.76 -15.66
CA ILE A 302 25.08 -11.02 -15.58
C ILE A 302 25.87 -11.53 -14.36
N PRO A 303 26.51 -12.70 -14.48
CA PRO A 303 27.18 -13.33 -13.33
C PRO A 303 28.45 -12.59 -12.90
N GLY A 304 28.76 -12.68 -11.62
CA GLY A 304 30.03 -12.21 -11.05
C GLY A 304 30.07 -10.70 -10.74
N LYS A 305 29.01 -9.94 -11.01
CA LYS A 305 28.97 -8.50 -10.78
C LYS A 305 27.95 -8.11 -9.71
N PRO A 306 28.26 -7.12 -8.84
CA PRO A 306 27.29 -6.57 -7.89
C PRO A 306 26.27 -5.66 -8.60
N ILE A 307 25.07 -5.57 -8.07
CA ILE A 307 24.13 -4.49 -8.41
C ILE A 307 24.59 -3.23 -7.68
N LYS A 308 25.11 -2.25 -8.40
CA LYS A 308 25.61 -1.00 -7.83
C LYS A 308 24.56 0.09 -7.78
N TYR A 309 23.73 0.21 -8.80
CA TYR A 309 22.72 1.22 -8.91
C TYR A 309 21.34 0.63 -9.21
N VAL A 310 20.34 1.21 -8.58
CA VAL A 310 18.93 1.01 -8.92
C VAL A 310 18.30 2.35 -9.21
N VAL A 311 17.74 2.53 -10.39
CA VAL A 311 16.98 3.72 -10.75
C VAL A 311 15.55 3.53 -10.28
N ASN A 312 15.06 4.41 -9.44
CA ASN A 312 13.65 4.50 -9.04
C ASN A 312 12.96 5.55 -9.91
N THR A 313 11.93 5.15 -10.63
CA THR A 313 11.20 6.06 -11.52
C THR A 313 10.49 7.15 -10.73
N HIS A 314 9.81 6.80 -9.62
CA HIS A 314 9.15 7.74 -8.71
C HIS A 314 8.80 7.07 -7.37
N ALA A 315 8.28 7.87 -6.41
CA ALA A 315 8.13 7.45 -5.02
C ALA A 315 6.79 6.76 -4.71
N HIS A 316 5.92 6.46 -5.68
CA HIS A 316 4.70 5.69 -5.41
C HIS A 316 5.04 4.30 -4.86
N TYR A 317 4.17 3.78 -3.98
CA TYR A 317 4.49 2.56 -3.24
C TYR A 317 4.65 1.34 -4.14
N ASP A 318 3.89 1.24 -5.21
CA ASP A 318 4.00 0.15 -6.20
C ASP A 318 5.28 0.21 -7.04
N HIS A 319 5.99 1.36 -7.08
CA HIS A 319 7.28 1.54 -7.73
C HIS A 319 8.47 1.58 -6.75
N SER A 320 8.21 1.64 -5.46
CA SER A 320 9.24 1.84 -4.45
C SER A 320 9.29 0.76 -3.37
N SER A 321 8.24 -0.08 -3.21
CA SER A 321 8.18 -1.06 -2.12
C SER A 321 9.24 -2.16 -2.20
N GLY A 322 9.91 -2.34 -3.34
CA GLY A 322 11.04 -3.25 -3.49
C GLY A 322 12.41 -2.63 -3.17
N LEU A 323 12.51 -1.29 -3.03
CA LEU A 323 13.79 -0.60 -2.92
C LEU A 323 14.60 -0.99 -1.68
N ARG A 324 13.93 -1.28 -0.55
CA ARG A 324 14.61 -1.74 0.66
C ARG A 324 15.38 -3.03 0.46
N THR A 325 14.91 -3.92 -0.43
CA THR A 325 15.63 -5.14 -0.80
C THR A 325 16.93 -4.83 -1.54
N PHE A 326 16.92 -3.86 -2.45
CA PHE A 326 18.14 -3.40 -3.14
C PHE A 326 19.08 -2.65 -2.19
N MET A 327 18.56 -1.87 -1.23
CA MET A 327 19.39 -1.26 -0.18
C MET A 327 20.06 -2.33 0.68
N ALA A 328 19.39 -3.45 0.96
CA ALA A 328 19.97 -4.61 1.66
C ALA A 328 21.12 -5.26 0.86
N GLU A 329 21.05 -5.30 -0.46
CA GLU A 329 22.16 -5.72 -1.32
C GLU A 329 23.35 -4.75 -1.28
N GLY A 330 23.12 -3.48 -0.89
CA GLY A 330 24.13 -2.42 -0.87
C GLY A 330 24.09 -1.54 -2.12
N ALA A 331 23.04 -1.63 -2.92
CA ALA A 331 22.86 -0.78 -4.09
C ALA A 331 22.56 0.67 -3.69
N THR A 332 23.05 1.61 -4.50
CA THR A 332 22.68 3.03 -4.41
C THR A 332 21.41 3.28 -5.22
N ILE A 333 20.41 3.87 -4.60
CA ILE A 333 19.17 4.26 -5.28
C ILE A 333 19.36 5.61 -5.98
N ILE A 334 19.13 5.66 -7.29
CA ILE A 334 19.11 6.90 -8.05
C ILE A 334 17.65 7.31 -8.24
N THR A 335 17.30 8.52 -7.85
CA THR A 335 15.94 9.05 -7.94
C THR A 335 15.92 10.56 -8.20
N HIS A 336 14.77 11.14 -8.51
CA HIS A 336 14.63 12.59 -8.55
C HIS A 336 14.80 13.22 -7.16
N GLN A 337 15.38 14.41 -7.09
CA GLN A 337 15.70 15.07 -5.80
C GLN A 337 14.51 15.24 -4.86
N VAL A 338 13.29 15.41 -5.39
CA VAL A 338 12.07 15.56 -4.58
C VAL A 338 11.75 14.30 -3.75
N ASN A 339 12.20 13.14 -4.19
CA ASN A 339 11.94 11.85 -3.53
C ASN A 339 12.96 11.52 -2.44
N LYS A 340 14.14 12.17 -2.45
CA LYS A 340 15.25 11.79 -1.57
C LYS A 340 14.88 11.79 -0.09
N PRO A 341 14.30 12.85 0.51
CA PRO A 341 13.98 12.85 1.94
C PRO A 341 13.04 11.72 2.35
N PHE A 342 12.10 11.38 1.47
CA PHE A 342 11.17 10.30 1.72
C PHE A 342 11.86 8.93 1.66
N LEU A 343 12.69 8.67 0.64
CA LEU A 343 13.40 7.39 0.52
C LEU A 343 14.48 7.20 1.60
N GLU A 344 15.10 8.29 2.08
CA GLU A 344 15.96 8.24 3.28
C GLU A 344 15.18 7.81 4.52
N LYS A 345 13.98 8.37 4.71
CA LYS A 345 13.07 7.93 5.77
C LYS A 345 12.71 6.45 5.61
N VAL A 346 12.25 6.04 4.42
CA VAL A 346 11.92 4.63 4.10
C VAL A 346 13.08 3.70 4.45
N GLY A 347 14.31 4.06 4.10
CA GLY A 347 15.51 3.25 4.39
C GLY A 347 15.84 3.10 5.88
N THR A 348 15.23 3.91 6.77
CA THR A 348 15.49 3.92 8.22
C THR A 348 14.28 3.52 9.05
N MET A 349 13.11 3.33 8.46
CA MET A 349 11.90 2.91 9.19
C MET A 349 12.08 1.51 9.79
N PRO A 350 11.67 1.29 11.06
CA PRO A 350 11.74 -0.02 11.68
C PRO A 350 10.69 -0.97 11.09
N HIS A 351 11.09 -2.20 10.80
CA HIS A 351 10.23 -3.30 10.36
C HIS A 351 10.30 -4.45 11.38
N THR A 352 9.83 -4.20 12.62
CA THR A 352 9.95 -5.19 13.72
C THR A 352 8.82 -6.21 13.72
N LEU A 353 7.65 -5.86 13.18
CA LEU A 353 6.51 -6.79 13.05
C LEU A 353 6.80 -7.90 12.02
N ASN A 354 7.44 -7.54 10.92
CA ASN A 354 7.85 -8.44 9.85
C ASN A 354 9.20 -7.99 9.29
N PRO A 355 10.33 -8.41 9.90
CA PRO A 355 11.65 -7.94 9.51
C PRO A 355 12.01 -8.30 8.07
N ASP A 356 12.08 -7.29 7.20
CA ASP A 356 12.51 -7.40 5.82
C ASP A 356 14.04 -7.57 5.70
N LYS A 357 14.55 -7.76 4.48
CA LYS A 357 15.98 -7.94 4.23
C LYS A 357 16.84 -6.76 4.70
N LEU A 358 16.34 -5.52 4.59
CA LEU A 358 17.09 -4.36 5.05
C LEU A 358 17.15 -4.29 6.58
N GLU A 359 16.03 -4.56 7.25
CA GLU A 359 15.98 -4.67 8.71
C GLU A 359 16.95 -5.74 9.23
N GLN A 360 17.03 -6.90 8.54
CA GLN A 360 17.94 -7.98 8.89
C GLN A 360 19.41 -7.63 8.59
N ALA A 361 19.69 -6.99 7.45
CA ALA A 361 21.04 -6.64 7.02
C ALA A 361 21.65 -5.46 7.77
N LYS A 362 20.81 -4.60 8.39
CA LYS A 362 21.21 -3.37 9.12
C LYS A 362 22.10 -2.43 8.30
N LYS A 363 21.96 -2.43 6.97
CA LYS A 363 22.71 -1.52 6.09
C LYS A 363 22.08 -0.13 6.08
N LYS A 364 22.91 0.89 5.92
CA LYS A 364 22.45 2.26 5.70
C LYS A 364 22.07 2.46 4.25
N PRO A 365 20.96 3.15 3.94
CA PRO A 365 20.58 3.47 2.58
C PRO A 365 21.61 4.42 1.94
N SER A 366 21.88 4.20 0.65
CA SER A 366 22.67 5.11 -0.19
C SER A 366 21.74 5.65 -1.28
N ILE A 367 21.58 6.98 -1.34
CA ILE A 367 20.66 7.64 -2.28
C ILE A 367 21.38 8.75 -3.02
N GLU A 368 21.42 8.63 -4.32
CA GLU A 368 21.92 9.62 -5.26
C GLU A 368 20.76 10.28 -6.00
N THR A 369 20.86 11.57 -6.26
CA THR A 369 19.76 12.32 -6.87
C THR A 369 20.11 12.84 -8.25
N MET A 370 19.06 13.10 -9.01
CA MET A 370 19.11 13.89 -10.23
C MET A 370 18.03 14.99 -10.22
N THR A 371 18.18 15.96 -11.11
CA THR A 371 17.18 16.97 -11.44
C THR A 371 16.64 16.75 -12.86
N GLU A 372 17.15 17.47 -13.86
CA GLU A 372 16.61 17.41 -15.22
C GLU A 372 17.13 16.21 -16.02
N LYS A 373 18.44 15.96 -15.96
CA LYS A 373 19.11 14.87 -16.69
C LYS A 373 20.26 14.28 -15.88
N LYS A 374 20.44 12.96 -15.99
CA LYS A 374 21.63 12.26 -15.54
C LYS A 374 22.00 11.19 -16.55
N VAL A 375 23.29 11.02 -16.81
CA VAL A 375 23.81 9.97 -17.70
C VAL A 375 24.65 9.00 -16.89
N LEU A 376 24.35 7.72 -17.02
CA LEU A 376 25.18 6.63 -16.54
C LEU A 376 25.86 5.99 -17.74
N THR A 377 27.19 5.84 -17.68
CA THR A 377 27.93 5.19 -18.77
C THR A 377 29.22 4.54 -18.24
N ASP A 378 29.63 3.47 -18.88
CA ASP A 378 30.93 2.81 -18.73
C ASP A 378 31.76 2.85 -20.03
N GLY A 379 31.28 3.60 -21.03
CA GLY A 379 31.86 3.68 -22.37
C GLY A 379 31.24 2.71 -23.38
N ASN A 380 30.66 1.58 -22.94
CA ASN A 380 30.00 0.59 -23.81
C ASN A 380 28.47 0.75 -23.77
N HIS A 381 27.93 0.98 -22.56
CA HIS A 381 26.51 1.21 -22.32
C HIS A 381 26.25 2.65 -21.89
N VAL A 382 25.10 3.14 -22.28
CA VAL A 382 24.63 4.48 -21.91
C VAL A 382 23.17 4.37 -21.47
N ILE A 383 22.87 4.90 -20.29
CA ILE A 383 21.52 5.10 -19.80
C ILE A 383 21.35 6.60 -19.56
N GLU A 384 20.43 7.21 -20.27
CA GLU A 384 20.05 8.60 -20.07
C GLU A 384 18.77 8.66 -19.25
N LEU A 385 18.85 9.24 -18.06
CA LEU A 385 17.73 9.47 -17.17
C LEU A 385 17.23 10.88 -17.38
N TYR A 386 15.93 11.04 -17.57
CA TYR A 386 15.28 12.33 -17.77
C TYR A 386 14.14 12.53 -16.82
N HIS A 387 14.03 13.72 -16.25
CA HIS A 387 12.84 14.15 -15.53
C HIS A 387 11.70 14.38 -16.51
N MET A 388 10.56 13.74 -16.28
CA MET A 388 9.36 13.91 -17.08
C MET A 388 8.59 15.13 -16.61
N THR A 389 8.58 16.19 -17.40
CA THR A 389 7.88 17.44 -17.06
C THR A 389 6.44 17.45 -17.57
N GLY A 390 5.58 18.24 -16.93
CA GLY A 390 4.19 18.44 -17.36
C GLY A 390 3.25 17.28 -17.10
N ILE A 391 3.65 16.30 -16.29
CA ILE A 391 2.80 15.18 -15.89
C ILE A 391 2.23 15.44 -14.49
N GLY A 392 0.91 15.32 -14.35
CA GLY A 392 0.23 15.49 -13.06
C GLY A 392 0.26 14.24 -12.16
N HIS A 393 0.93 13.17 -12.59
CA HIS A 393 1.00 11.92 -11.85
C HIS A 393 1.95 12.02 -10.65
N HIS A 394 3.20 12.45 -10.88
CA HIS A 394 4.19 12.61 -9.83
C HIS A 394 5.25 13.65 -10.21
N ASP A 395 5.55 14.60 -9.30
CA ASP A 395 6.48 15.72 -9.55
C ASP A 395 7.94 15.28 -9.74
N GLY A 396 8.31 14.09 -9.33
CA GLY A 396 9.66 13.53 -9.45
C GLY A 396 9.72 12.30 -10.34
N LEU A 397 8.89 12.22 -11.38
CA LEU A 397 8.88 11.07 -12.29
C LEU A 397 10.11 11.11 -13.23
N ILE A 398 10.83 9.98 -13.29
CA ILE A 398 11.98 9.77 -14.16
C ILE A 398 11.61 8.74 -15.23
N MET A 399 12.01 9.00 -16.46
CA MET A 399 12.08 8.01 -17.54
C MET A 399 13.53 7.69 -17.88
N ALA A 400 13.79 6.46 -18.29
CA ALA A 400 15.14 5.98 -18.63
C ALA A 400 15.23 5.61 -20.12
N TYR A 401 16.13 6.24 -20.85
CA TYR A 401 16.35 5.99 -22.26
C TYR A 401 17.69 5.30 -22.50
N LEU A 402 17.66 4.26 -23.32
CA LEU A 402 18.84 3.51 -23.80
C LEU A 402 19.04 3.81 -25.27
N PRO A 403 19.94 4.75 -25.63
CA PRO A 403 20.05 5.29 -26.98
C PRO A 403 20.43 4.25 -28.04
N LYS A 404 21.34 3.33 -27.71
CA LYS A 404 21.82 2.27 -28.61
C LYS A 404 20.72 1.30 -28.98
N GLU A 405 19.90 0.92 -28.01
CA GLU A 405 18.77 0.01 -28.14
C GLU A 405 17.50 0.70 -28.64
N LYS A 406 17.44 2.02 -28.59
CA LYS A 406 16.24 2.86 -28.87
C LYS A 406 15.06 2.46 -27.99
N VAL A 407 15.35 2.10 -26.73
CA VAL A 407 14.39 1.65 -25.73
C VAL A 407 14.16 2.76 -24.72
N LEU A 408 12.89 3.05 -24.43
CA LEU A 408 12.47 3.96 -23.34
C LEU A 408 11.70 3.17 -22.29
N LEU A 409 12.21 3.11 -21.05
CA LEU A 409 11.44 2.67 -19.88
C LEU A 409 10.75 3.88 -19.27
N GLU A 410 9.45 3.71 -19.00
CA GLU A 410 8.62 4.71 -18.33
C GLU A 410 7.67 4.02 -17.33
N ALA A 411 7.15 4.80 -16.38
CA ALA A 411 6.18 4.35 -15.39
C ALA A 411 4.97 5.28 -15.37
N ASP A 412 3.77 4.69 -15.39
CA ASP A 412 2.47 5.37 -15.19
C ASP A 412 2.07 6.47 -16.18
N ALA A 413 2.92 6.78 -17.14
CA ALA A 413 2.57 7.73 -18.19
C ALA A 413 1.80 7.06 -19.33
N TYR A 414 2.15 5.82 -19.66
CA TYR A 414 1.41 4.98 -20.60
C TYR A 414 1.24 3.56 -20.06
N ASN A 415 -0.01 3.16 -19.83
CA ASN A 415 -0.36 1.82 -19.37
C ASN A 415 -1.09 1.06 -20.49
N PRO A 416 -0.39 0.14 -21.19
CA PRO A 416 -0.95 -0.57 -22.34
C PRO A 416 -2.19 -1.37 -21.97
N GLN A 417 -3.27 -1.14 -22.71
CA GLN A 417 -4.49 -1.93 -22.64
C GLN A 417 -4.38 -3.13 -23.59
N PRO A 418 -5.30 -4.12 -23.57
CA PRO A 418 -5.30 -5.20 -24.56
C PRO A 418 -5.12 -4.68 -25.99
N ALA A 419 -4.39 -5.41 -26.83
CA ALA A 419 -3.99 -4.97 -28.17
C ALA A 419 -5.14 -4.48 -29.08
N ASN A 420 -6.35 -5.04 -28.87
CA ASN A 420 -7.57 -4.68 -29.58
C ASN A 420 -8.42 -3.61 -28.90
N ALA A 421 -7.96 -3.04 -27.78
CA ALA A 421 -8.71 -2.01 -27.07
C ALA A 421 -8.79 -0.71 -27.89
N THR A 422 -9.92 -0.05 -27.78
CA THR A 422 -10.14 1.27 -28.40
C THR A 422 -9.39 2.34 -27.59
N PRO A 423 -8.60 3.20 -28.24
CA PRO A 423 -7.98 4.32 -27.58
C PRO A 423 -9.02 5.23 -26.88
N PRO A 424 -8.70 5.81 -25.71
CA PRO A 424 -9.60 6.71 -25.02
C PRO A 424 -9.78 8.02 -25.79
N SER A 425 -10.98 8.59 -25.70
CA SER A 425 -11.27 9.93 -26.23
C SER A 425 -11.94 10.78 -25.15
N PRO A 426 -11.30 11.85 -24.67
CA PRO A 426 -9.95 12.32 -25.04
C PRO A 426 -8.83 11.38 -24.56
N PRO A 427 -7.62 11.48 -25.15
CA PRO A 427 -6.44 10.76 -24.68
C PRO A 427 -6.07 11.14 -23.26
N SER A 428 -5.43 10.19 -22.52
CA SER A 428 -4.92 10.46 -21.18
C SER A 428 -3.92 11.62 -21.15
N PRO A 429 -4.06 12.59 -20.24
CA PRO A 429 -3.10 13.67 -20.10
C PRO A 429 -1.69 13.16 -19.74
N TYR A 430 -1.57 12.02 -19.06
CA TYR A 430 -0.27 11.42 -18.73
C TYR A 430 0.42 10.89 -19.98
N THR A 431 -0.32 10.19 -20.84
CA THR A 431 0.23 9.69 -22.12
C THR A 431 0.60 10.84 -23.07
N LEU A 432 -0.20 11.91 -23.08
CA LEU A 432 0.15 13.12 -23.83
C LEU A 432 1.45 13.78 -23.32
N ALA A 433 1.64 13.82 -21.99
CA ALA A 433 2.88 14.34 -21.40
C ALA A 433 4.09 13.47 -21.76
N LEU A 434 3.97 12.14 -21.78
CA LEU A 434 5.04 11.25 -22.23
C LEU A 434 5.46 11.57 -23.66
N VAL A 435 4.51 11.65 -24.59
CA VAL A 435 4.80 11.98 -26.00
C VAL A 435 5.45 13.35 -26.12
N ALA A 436 4.95 14.38 -25.43
CA ALA A 436 5.54 15.71 -25.42
C ALA A 436 7.01 15.71 -24.92
N ASN A 437 7.34 14.89 -23.91
CA ASN A 437 8.72 14.76 -23.43
C ASN A 437 9.62 14.02 -24.45
N ILE A 438 9.15 12.95 -25.09
CA ILE A 438 9.87 12.26 -26.16
C ILE A 438 10.20 13.24 -27.31
N GLU A 439 9.22 14.05 -27.74
CA GLU A 439 9.37 15.04 -28.82
C GLU A 439 10.30 16.19 -28.39
N ARG A 440 10.10 16.78 -27.20
CA ARG A 440 10.94 17.87 -26.65
C ARG A 440 12.41 17.48 -26.56
N LEU A 441 12.68 16.25 -26.11
CA LEU A 441 14.03 15.73 -25.93
C LEU A 441 14.59 15.10 -27.22
N LYS A 442 13.81 15.04 -28.30
CA LYS A 442 14.16 14.44 -29.59
C LYS A 442 14.69 13.02 -29.47
N LEU A 443 14.04 12.20 -28.61
CA LEU A 443 14.46 10.82 -28.39
C LEU A 443 14.03 9.95 -29.57
N ASP A 444 14.99 9.19 -30.11
CA ASP A 444 14.75 8.22 -31.19
C ASP A 444 14.30 6.87 -30.58
N VAL A 445 13.04 6.83 -30.17
CA VAL A 445 12.43 5.67 -29.47
C VAL A 445 11.74 4.75 -30.48
N ASN A 446 12.09 3.47 -30.47
CA ASN A 446 11.39 2.42 -31.20
C ASN A 446 10.49 1.59 -30.28
N ARG A 447 10.97 1.27 -29.09
CA ARG A 447 10.29 0.42 -28.12
C ARG A 447 10.07 1.17 -26.82
N ILE A 448 8.86 1.05 -26.27
CA ILE A 448 8.49 1.49 -24.93
C ILE A 448 8.52 0.25 -24.01
N VAL A 449 9.10 0.39 -22.83
CA VAL A 449 8.99 -0.56 -21.73
C VAL A 449 8.21 0.11 -20.61
N PRO A 450 6.88 -0.01 -20.59
CA PRO A 450 6.10 0.46 -19.46
C PRO A 450 6.36 -0.44 -18.25
N VAL A 451 6.53 0.12 -17.08
CA VAL A 451 6.72 -0.67 -15.86
C VAL A 451 5.50 -1.55 -15.59
N HIS A 452 4.29 -1.02 -15.81
CA HIS A 452 3.05 -1.78 -15.89
C HIS A 452 2.97 -2.54 -17.22
N TYR A 453 3.77 -3.58 -17.36
CA TYR A 453 3.90 -4.31 -18.63
C TYR A 453 2.59 -4.99 -19.03
N PRO A 454 2.25 -5.05 -20.34
CA PRO A 454 1.00 -5.67 -20.78
C PRO A 454 0.93 -7.15 -20.39
N ALA A 455 -0.26 -7.60 -19.97
CA ALA A 455 -0.49 -8.95 -19.45
C ALA A 455 -0.20 -10.07 -20.47
N ASP A 456 -0.27 -9.74 -21.77
CA ASP A 456 0.07 -10.65 -22.88
C ASP A 456 1.58 -10.65 -23.23
N ASN A 457 2.38 -9.92 -22.48
CA ASN A 457 3.83 -9.77 -22.66
C ASN A 457 4.25 -9.30 -24.07
N ARG A 458 3.36 -8.64 -24.82
CA ARG A 458 3.71 -8.12 -26.14
C ARG A 458 4.70 -6.98 -26.10
N VAL A 459 5.43 -6.81 -27.17
CA VAL A 459 6.29 -5.64 -27.39
C VAL A 459 5.42 -4.40 -27.59
N VAL A 460 5.67 -3.37 -26.79
CA VAL A 460 5.02 -2.07 -26.91
C VAL A 460 5.90 -1.16 -27.76
N THR A 461 5.37 -0.64 -28.85
CA THR A 461 6.10 0.19 -29.80
C THR A 461 5.71 1.67 -29.70
N ARG A 462 6.59 2.56 -30.22
CA ARG A 462 6.22 3.96 -30.40
C ARG A 462 4.96 4.14 -31.28
N ALA A 463 4.80 3.31 -32.30
CA ALA A 463 3.60 3.36 -33.17
C ALA A 463 2.32 3.05 -32.39
N GLU A 464 2.36 2.08 -31.45
CA GLU A 464 1.25 1.79 -30.55
C GLU A 464 0.94 2.99 -29.64
N LEU A 465 1.96 3.60 -29.04
CA LEU A 465 1.82 4.80 -28.21
C LEU A 465 1.16 5.95 -29.00
N MET A 466 1.61 6.19 -30.24
CA MET A 466 1.06 7.26 -31.10
C MET A 466 -0.40 6.98 -31.49
N ARG A 467 -0.74 5.72 -31.81
CA ARG A 467 -2.12 5.30 -32.04
C ARG A 467 -3.00 5.57 -30.81
N TRP A 468 -2.46 5.33 -29.60
CA TRP A 468 -3.19 5.49 -28.35
C TRP A 468 -3.57 6.94 -28.04
N ILE A 469 -2.85 7.91 -28.55
CA ILE A 469 -3.18 9.34 -28.46
C ILE A 469 -3.91 9.89 -29.70
N GLY A 470 -4.39 9.03 -30.60
CA GLY A 470 -5.13 9.42 -31.81
C GLY A 470 -4.26 9.96 -32.95
N ARG A 471 -2.93 9.79 -32.87
CA ARG A 471 -1.99 10.14 -33.95
C ARG A 471 -1.67 8.85 -34.73
N ALA A 472 -2.37 8.58 -35.82
CA ALA A 472 -2.04 7.49 -36.76
C ALA A 472 -0.81 7.91 -37.56
N ASN A 473 0.22 7.04 -37.59
CA ASN A 473 1.51 7.21 -38.28
C ASN A 473 2.45 8.26 -37.67
N GLY A 474 3.55 7.76 -37.07
CA GLY A 474 4.56 8.53 -36.37
C GLY A 474 5.29 9.59 -37.20
N ASN A 475 4.63 10.66 -37.55
CA ASN A 475 5.20 11.94 -37.95
C ASN A 475 4.94 12.96 -36.88
#